data_22f958edcfef19f22e34c06b55c7a9eb
#
_entry.id   22f958edcfef19f22e34c06b55c7a9eb
#
_cell.length_a   1.000
_cell.length_b   1.000
_cell.length_c   1.000
_cell.angle_alpha   90.00
_cell.angle_beta   90.00
_cell.angle_gamma   90.00
#
_symmetry.space_group_name_H-M   'P 1'
#
loop_
_entity.id
_entity.type
_entity.pdbx_description
1 polymer ?
#
loop_
_entity_poly.entity_id
_entity_poly.type
_entity_poly.pdbx_seq_one_letter_code
_entity_poly.pdbx_strand_id
1 'polypeptide(L)'
;TLENIKPTFKLYCTKTAYNKNEVSLSNNQLKFIDSYNTINCGEFQITPFSAAHYHKFDQNGNLDCLSFLISIGDIKLFFWGDGILYDGLLDKLSIHHFNMFFAPINGRDWFREKEDIIGNINSVELAKICSLLNIDFVVPNHYDLFDYNSEIPSHFINYLQKFAPNQKAKIMEQSEVIIL
;
A
#
# COMPACT_ATOMS: atom_id res chain seq x y z
N THR A 1 17.69 -1.77 9.96
CA THR A 1 18.46 -0.73 9.27
C THR A 1 19.20 -1.35 8.10
N LEU A 2 19.29 -0.66 6.96
CA LEU A 2 19.88 -1.15 5.70
C LEU A 2 21.36 -1.53 5.83
N GLU A 3 22.06 -0.97 6.82
CA GLU A 3 23.48 -1.24 7.11
C GLU A 3 23.79 -2.69 7.49
N ASN A 4 22.80 -3.44 7.97
CA ASN A 4 22.95 -4.83 8.40
C ASN A 4 22.52 -5.86 7.33
N ILE A 5 22.13 -5.39 6.13
CA ILE A 5 21.71 -6.25 5.04
C ILE A 5 22.93 -6.68 4.22
N LYS A 6 23.00 -7.96 3.85
CA LYS A 6 24.12 -8.55 3.10
C LYS A 6 24.40 -7.78 1.80
N PRO A 7 25.68 -7.69 1.34
CA PRO A 7 26.08 -6.89 0.19
C PRO A 7 25.50 -7.35 -1.18
N THR A 8 24.71 -8.41 -1.19
CA THR A 8 24.11 -8.99 -2.42
C THR A 8 22.66 -8.57 -2.69
N PHE A 9 22.06 -7.73 -1.84
CA PHE A 9 20.70 -7.25 -2.07
C PHE A 9 20.61 -6.18 -3.17
N LYS A 10 19.43 -6.06 -3.78
CA LYS A 10 19.08 -4.93 -4.64
C LYS A 10 17.98 -4.13 -3.98
N LEU A 11 18.16 -2.83 -3.85
CA LEU A 11 17.15 -1.89 -3.38
C LEU A 11 16.42 -1.30 -4.58
N TYR A 12 15.10 -1.49 -4.61
CA TYR A 12 14.22 -0.83 -5.55
C TYR A 12 13.43 0.24 -4.81
N CYS A 13 13.55 1.50 -5.22
CA CYS A 13 12.86 2.61 -4.58
C CYS A 13 12.60 3.76 -5.56
N THR A 14 11.74 4.68 -5.18
CA THR A 14 11.60 5.95 -5.89
C THR A 14 12.84 6.82 -5.66
N LYS A 15 13.09 7.74 -6.58
CA LYS A 15 14.18 8.72 -6.42
C LYS A 15 13.95 9.62 -5.21
N THR A 16 12.69 9.97 -4.93
CA THR A 16 12.30 10.76 -3.76
C THR A 16 12.61 10.03 -2.45
N ALA A 17 12.22 8.75 -2.34
CA ALA A 17 12.49 7.95 -1.15
C ALA A 17 13.99 7.77 -0.89
N TYR A 18 14.79 7.61 -1.94
CA TYR A 18 16.24 7.55 -1.82
C TYR A 18 16.83 8.86 -1.30
N ASN A 19 16.43 10.00 -1.88
CA ASN A 19 16.95 11.30 -1.50
C ASN A 19 16.59 11.71 -0.06
N LYS A 20 15.39 11.29 0.44
CA LYS A 20 14.95 11.57 1.80
C LYS A 20 15.71 10.77 2.88
N ASN A 21 16.29 9.63 2.54
CA ASN A 21 16.83 8.69 3.54
C ASN A 21 18.36 8.66 3.63
N GLU A 22 19.08 9.49 2.90
CA GLU A 22 20.57 9.61 2.92
C GLU A 22 21.32 8.25 2.91
N VAL A 23 20.76 7.25 2.21
CA VAL A 23 21.32 5.89 2.19
C VAL A 23 22.50 5.84 1.23
N SER A 24 23.69 5.52 1.74
CA SER A 24 24.88 5.31 0.91
C SER A 24 24.92 3.89 0.36
N LEU A 25 24.52 3.71 -0.89
CA LEU A 25 24.57 2.42 -1.59
C LEU A 25 25.40 2.54 -2.86
N SER A 26 26.05 1.45 -3.25
CA SER A 26 26.71 1.38 -4.55
C SER A 26 25.68 1.39 -5.69
N ASN A 27 26.05 1.96 -6.84
CA ASN A 27 25.17 2.02 -8.02
C ASN A 27 24.68 0.64 -8.50
N ASN A 28 25.39 -0.44 -8.18
CA ASN A 28 25.01 -1.81 -8.53
C ASN A 28 23.90 -2.39 -7.63
N GLN A 29 23.70 -1.79 -6.45
CA GLN A 29 22.68 -2.23 -5.48
C GLN A 29 21.40 -1.41 -5.58
N LEU A 30 21.45 -0.22 -6.15
CA LEU A 30 20.31 0.71 -6.24
C LEU A 30 19.68 0.63 -7.63
N LYS A 31 18.36 0.52 -7.65
CA LYS A 31 17.52 0.61 -8.84
C LYS A 31 16.37 1.58 -8.58
N PHE A 32 16.36 2.70 -9.29
CA PHE A 32 15.18 3.56 -9.29
C PHE A 32 14.06 2.91 -10.10
N ILE A 33 12.88 2.93 -9.52
CA ILE A 33 11.67 2.37 -10.13
C ILE A 33 10.62 3.45 -10.32
N ASP A 34 9.86 3.28 -11.38
CA ASP A 34 8.71 4.09 -11.72
C ASP A 34 7.44 3.22 -11.72
N SER A 35 6.28 3.85 -11.71
CA SER A 35 5.01 3.15 -11.71
C SER A 35 4.80 2.33 -13.00
N TYR A 36 4.13 1.18 -12.85
CA TYR A 36 3.71 0.26 -13.91
C TYR A 36 4.85 -0.47 -14.66
N ASN A 37 6.09 -0.33 -14.23
CA ASN A 37 7.22 -1.09 -14.77
C ASN A 37 7.46 -2.35 -13.93
N THR A 38 6.96 -3.51 -14.41
CA THR A 38 7.09 -4.78 -13.68
C THR A 38 8.54 -5.22 -13.54
N ILE A 39 8.90 -5.63 -12.33
CA ILE A 39 10.22 -6.14 -11.95
C ILE A 39 10.09 -7.65 -11.72
N ASN A 40 10.95 -8.45 -12.36
CA ASN A 40 11.04 -9.88 -12.13
C ASN A 40 12.07 -10.17 -11.04
N CYS A 41 11.65 -10.83 -9.95
CA CYS A 41 12.47 -11.21 -8.81
C CYS A 41 12.31 -12.71 -8.53
N GLY A 42 13.00 -13.57 -9.29
CA GLY A 42 12.81 -15.02 -9.22
C GLY A 42 11.40 -15.42 -9.66
N GLU A 43 10.65 -16.09 -8.79
CA GLU A 43 9.26 -16.49 -9.05
C GLU A 43 8.26 -15.35 -8.89
N PHE A 44 8.69 -14.22 -8.32
CA PHE A 44 7.84 -13.06 -8.09
C PHE A 44 7.89 -12.09 -9.26
N GLN A 45 6.74 -11.52 -9.58
CA GLN A 45 6.62 -10.33 -10.40
C GLN A 45 6.07 -9.20 -9.53
N ILE A 46 6.77 -8.07 -9.49
CA ILE A 46 6.40 -6.92 -8.69
C ILE A 46 6.09 -5.76 -9.62
N THR A 47 4.84 -5.34 -9.64
CA THR A 47 4.39 -4.17 -10.42
C THR A 47 4.12 -3.01 -9.46
N PRO A 48 4.95 -1.95 -9.48
CA PRO A 48 4.70 -0.75 -8.70
C PRO A 48 3.55 0.06 -9.30
N PHE A 49 2.71 0.61 -8.42
CA PHE A 49 1.67 1.59 -8.74
C PHE A 49 2.05 2.91 -8.08
N SER A 50 1.86 4.02 -8.76
CA SER A 50 2.01 5.32 -8.11
C SER A 50 1.04 5.43 -6.95
N ALA A 51 1.52 5.89 -5.80
CA ALA A 51 0.70 6.20 -4.64
C ALA A 51 0.73 7.71 -4.36
N ALA A 52 -0.27 8.20 -3.65
CA ALA A 52 -0.36 9.59 -3.24
C ALA A 52 -0.59 9.65 -1.73
N HIS A 53 0.39 10.17 -1.01
CA HIS A 53 0.26 10.41 0.44
C HIS A 53 -0.16 11.85 0.74
N TYR A 54 -0.68 12.63 -0.02
CA TYR A 54 -1.23 13.92 -0.37
C TYR A 54 -0.84 14.29 -1.79
N HIS A 55 0.44 14.14 -2.14
CA HIS A 55 0.94 14.41 -3.46
C HIS A 55 1.46 13.11 -4.08
N LYS A 56 1.24 12.97 -5.36
CA LYS A 56 1.75 11.85 -6.15
C LYS A 56 3.22 12.04 -6.52
N PHE A 57 3.63 13.30 -6.66
CA PHE A 57 4.96 13.69 -7.10
C PHE A 57 5.58 14.68 -6.12
N ASP A 58 6.90 14.58 -5.95
CA ASP A 58 7.69 15.59 -5.26
C ASP A 58 7.82 16.90 -6.09
N GLN A 59 8.49 17.91 -5.54
CA GLN A 59 8.70 19.20 -6.18
C GLN A 59 9.53 19.09 -7.50
N ASN A 60 10.23 17.98 -7.70
CA ASN A 60 11.05 17.71 -8.89
C ASN A 60 10.32 16.82 -9.91
N GLY A 61 9.06 16.47 -9.67
CA GLY A 61 8.26 15.61 -10.52
C GLY A 61 8.58 14.11 -10.39
N ASN A 62 9.33 13.67 -9.37
CA ASN A 62 9.55 12.26 -9.10
C ASN A 62 8.40 11.70 -8.26
N LEU A 63 8.05 10.42 -8.44
CA LEU A 63 7.08 9.73 -7.60
C LEU A 63 7.52 9.77 -6.14
N ASP A 64 6.60 10.13 -5.24
CA ASP A 64 6.88 10.19 -3.80
C ASP A 64 6.81 8.80 -3.17
N CYS A 65 5.72 8.08 -3.36
CA CYS A 65 5.52 6.74 -2.82
C CYS A 65 4.88 5.78 -3.83
N LEU A 66 4.89 4.50 -3.49
CA LEU A 66 4.41 3.42 -4.34
C LEU A 66 3.54 2.45 -3.55
N SER A 67 2.50 1.96 -4.21
CA SER A 67 1.81 0.71 -3.88
C SER A 67 2.40 -0.42 -4.73
N PHE A 68 2.16 -1.67 -4.34
CA PHE A 68 2.76 -2.81 -5.03
C PHE A 68 1.74 -3.91 -5.31
N LEU A 69 1.68 -4.37 -6.55
CA LEU A 69 1.09 -5.65 -6.93
C LEU A 69 2.19 -6.69 -7.01
N ILE A 70 2.12 -7.72 -6.17
CA ILE A 70 3.03 -8.86 -6.17
C ILE A 70 2.29 -10.06 -6.73
N SER A 71 2.84 -10.68 -7.77
CA SER A 71 2.28 -11.88 -8.40
C SER A 71 3.24 -13.07 -8.28
N ILE A 72 2.70 -14.24 -7.96
CA ILE A 72 3.39 -15.53 -7.92
C ILE A 72 2.49 -16.53 -8.64
N GLY A 73 2.83 -16.92 -9.85
CA GLY A 73 1.89 -17.67 -10.70
C GLY A 73 0.58 -16.90 -10.85
N ASP A 74 -0.54 -17.54 -10.52
CA ASP A 74 -1.87 -16.94 -10.60
C ASP A 74 -2.27 -16.14 -9.35
N ILE A 75 -1.49 -16.22 -8.27
CA ILE A 75 -1.76 -15.51 -7.01
C ILE A 75 -1.32 -14.05 -7.12
N LYS A 76 -2.21 -13.14 -6.76
CA LYS A 76 -1.98 -11.68 -6.78
C LYS A 76 -2.28 -11.06 -5.42
N LEU A 77 -1.26 -10.42 -4.86
CA LEU A 77 -1.31 -9.70 -3.59
C LEU A 77 -1.11 -8.21 -3.87
N PHE A 78 -2.03 -7.37 -3.41
CA PHE A 78 -1.87 -5.93 -3.53
C PHE A 78 -1.58 -5.30 -2.17
N PHE A 79 -0.53 -4.50 -2.11
CA PHE A 79 -0.15 -3.71 -0.96
C PHE A 79 -0.35 -2.23 -1.27
N TRP A 80 -1.35 -1.62 -0.66
CA TRP A 80 -1.65 -0.21 -0.84
C TRP A 80 -0.51 0.69 -0.35
N GLY A 81 0.12 0.31 0.78
CA GLY A 81 1.07 1.17 1.50
C GLY A 81 0.34 2.34 2.16
N ASP A 82 1.05 3.44 2.34
CA ASP A 82 0.46 4.70 2.81
C ASP A 82 -0.04 5.51 1.62
N GLY A 83 -1.28 5.98 1.72
CA GLY A 83 -1.81 6.79 0.64
C GLY A 83 -3.33 6.99 0.65
N ILE A 84 -3.73 8.00 -0.11
CA ILE A 84 -5.12 8.37 -0.36
C ILE A 84 -5.56 7.90 -1.75
N LEU A 85 -6.86 7.85 -1.96
CA LEU A 85 -7.43 7.63 -3.29
C LEU A 85 -7.24 8.88 -4.16
N TYR A 86 -6.89 8.68 -5.43
CA TYR A 86 -6.76 9.74 -6.43
C TYR A 86 -7.35 9.31 -7.78
N ASP A 87 -7.64 10.27 -8.62
CA ASP A 87 -8.29 10.03 -9.92
C ASP A 87 -7.48 9.09 -10.82
N GLY A 88 -8.16 8.08 -11.35
CA GLY A 88 -7.61 7.07 -12.25
C GLY A 88 -6.92 5.89 -11.55
N LEU A 89 -6.79 5.86 -10.21
CA LEU A 89 -6.22 4.69 -9.52
C LEU A 89 -7.16 3.49 -9.61
N LEU A 90 -8.46 3.69 -9.35
CA LEU A 90 -9.45 2.61 -9.39
C LEU A 90 -9.57 1.99 -10.79
N ASP A 91 -9.49 2.81 -11.86
CA ASP A 91 -9.50 2.30 -13.24
C ASP A 91 -8.35 1.33 -13.49
N LYS A 92 -7.17 1.66 -12.97
CA LYS A 92 -5.98 0.81 -13.09
C LYS A 92 -6.05 -0.45 -12.24
N LEU A 93 -6.71 -0.39 -11.08
CA LEU A 93 -6.88 -1.55 -10.20
C LEU A 93 -8.01 -2.47 -10.69
N SER A 94 -9.05 -1.93 -11.32
CA SER A 94 -10.26 -2.69 -11.74
C SER A 94 -10.00 -3.75 -12.79
N ILE A 95 -8.90 -3.67 -13.53
CA ILE A 95 -8.51 -4.68 -14.53
C ILE A 95 -7.86 -5.92 -13.91
N HIS A 96 -7.61 -5.91 -12.60
CA HIS A 96 -6.98 -7.01 -11.88
C HIS A 96 -7.99 -7.74 -11.00
N HIS A 97 -7.72 -9.04 -10.76
CA HIS A 97 -8.28 -9.80 -9.65
C HIS A 97 -7.21 -9.90 -8.56
N PHE A 98 -7.58 -9.72 -7.29
CA PHE A 98 -6.68 -9.78 -6.15
C PHE A 98 -7.10 -10.91 -5.21
N ASN A 99 -6.19 -11.84 -4.94
CA ASN A 99 -6.44 -12.85 -3.90
C ASN A 99 -6.38 -12.23 -2.51
N MET A 100 -5.45 -11.31 -2.28
CA MET A 100 -5.43 -10.51 -1.06
C MET A 100 -5.13 -9.04 -1.36
N PHE A 101 -5.81 -8.16 -0.63
CA PHE A 101 -5.70 -6.71 -0.78
C PHE A 101 -5.43 -6.08 0.58
N PHE A 102 -4.20 -5.65 0.81
CA PHE A 102 -3.76 -5.02 2.05
C PHE A 102 -3.87 -3.51 1.92
N ALA A 103 -4.65 -2.87 2.79
CA ALA A 103 -4.87 -1.43 2.72
C ALA A 103 -5.09 -0.79 4.09
N PRO A 104 -4.64 0.46 4.27
CA PRO A 104 -4.79 1.17 5.53
C PRO A 104 -6.25 1.57 5.78
N ILE A 105 -6.61 1.73 7.06
CA ILE A 105 -7.94 2.22 7.47
C ILE A 105 -7.88 3.37 8.47
N ASN A 106 -6.70 3.77 8.93
CA ASN A 106 -6.54 4.83 9.92
C ASN A 106 -7.11 6.19 9.49
N GLY A 107 -7.28 6.41 8.18
CA GLY A 107 -7.93 7.62 7.67
C GLY A 107 -7.16 8.90 7.93
N ARG A 108 -7.87 10.01 7.77
CA ARG A 108 -7.39 11.37 7.98
C ARG A 108 -8.52 12.23 8.51
N ASP A 109 -8.18 13.28 9.26
CA ASP A 109 -9.12 14.27 9.74
C ASP A 109 -8.42 15.61 9.99
N TRP A 110 -9.24 16.68 10.16
CA TRP A 110 -8.75 18.03 10.32
C TRP A 110 -7.81 18.22 11.50
N PHE A 111 -8.04 17.54 12.65
CA PHE A 111 -7.21 17.70 13.86
C PHE A 111 -5.81 17.12 13.63
N ARG A 112 -5.72 15.93 13.04
CA ARG A 112 -4.44 15.30 12.69
C ARG A 112 -3.68 16.10 11.63
N GLU A 113 -4.37 16.58 10.61
CA GLU A 113 -3.75 17.40 9.55
C GLU A 113 -3.20 18.73 10.08
N LYS A 114 -3.79 19.30 11.13
CA LYS A 114 -3.27 20.50 11.82
C LYS A 114 -1.94 20.25 12.54
N GLU A 115 -1.68 19.02 12.95
CA GLU A 115 -0.44 18.58 13.60
C GLU A 115 0.52 17.91 12.60
N ASP A 116 0.35 18.17 11.30
CA ASP A 116 1.13 17.58 10.21
C ASP A 116 1.13 16.02 10.19
N ILE A 117 0.11 15.40 10.80
CA ILE A 117 -0.09 13.96 10.77
C ILE A 117 -0.80 13.59 9.48
N ILE A 118 -0.01 13.10 8.54
CA ILE A 118 -0.49 12.70 7.22
C ILE A 118 -1.27 11.38 7.36
N GLY A 119 -2.52 11.37 6.89
CA GLY A 119 -3.38 10.20 6.96
C GLY A 119 -3.45 9.43 5.64
N ASN A 120 -4.25 8.38 5.67
CA ASN A 120 -4.46 7.44 4.58
C ASN A 120 -5.94 7.41 4.15
N ILE A 121 -6.31 6.46 3.30
CA ILE A 121 -7.73 6.12 3.11
C ILE A 121 -8.32 5.67 4.44
N ASN A 122 -9.62 5.89 4.62
CA ASN A 122 -10.33 5.51 5.83
C ASN A 122 -11.18 4.25 5.63
N SER A 123 -11.77 3.76 6.71
CA SER A 123 -12.64 2.59 6.73
C SER A 123 -13.80 2.64 5.72
N VAL A 124 -14.40 3.83 5.51
CA VAL A 124 -15.49 4.02 4.55
C VAL A 124 -14.98 3.94 3.11
N GLU A 125 -13.85 4.60 2.83
CA GLU A 125 -13.23 4.59 1.51
C GLU A 125 -12.83 3.18 1.12
N LEU A 126 -12.14 2.42 2.01
CA LEU A 126 -11.77 1.03 1.73
C LEU A 126 -12.99 0.13 1.50
N ALA A 127 -14.05 0.25 2.30
CA ALA A 127 -15.26 -0.53 2.11
C ALA A 127 -15.93 -0.27 0.75
N LYS A 128 -15.92 0.99 0.28
CA LYS A 128 -16.41 1.34 -1.07
C LYS A 128 -15.49 0.82 -2.17
N ILE A 129 -14.16 0.87 -1.98
CA ILE A 129 -13.19 0.29 -2.92
C ILE A 129 -13.45 -1.21 -3.08
N CYS A 130 -13.72 -1.93 -1.99
CA CYS A 130 -14.07 -3.35 -2.03
C CYS A 130 -15.35 -3.64 -2.84
N SER A 131 -16.30 -2.70 -2.91
CA SER A 131 -17.50 -2.88 -3.75
C SER A 131 -17.25 -2.70 -5.25
N LEU A 132 -16.12 -2.13 -5.63
CA LEU A 132 -15.78 -1.79 -7.01
C LEU A 132 -14.72 -2.70 -7.63
N LEU A 133 -13.90 -3.34 -6.80
CA LEU A 133 -12.78 -4.17 -7.26
C LEU A 133 -13.08 -5.66 -7.07
N ASN A 134 -12.39 -6.50 -7.84
CA ASN A 134 -12.47 -7.96 -7.73
C ASN A 134 -11.42 -8.45 -6.71
N ILE A 135 -11.83 -8.61 -5.45
CA ILE A 135 -10.98 -8.97 -4.31
C ILE A 135 -11.53 -10.20 -3.61
N ASP A 136 -10.73 -11.26 -3.43
CA ASP A 136 -11.12 -12.42 -2.64
C ASP A 136 -11.13 -12.08 -1.14
N PHE A 137 -10.02 -11.54 -0.63
CA PHE A 137 -9.87 -11.16 0.77
C PHE A 137 -9.27 -9.77 0.92
N VAL A 138 -9.92 -8.90 1.68
CA VAL A 138 -9.35 -7.62 2.11
C VAL A 138 -8.75 -7.75 3.51
N VAL A 139 -7.56 -7.20 3.70
CA VAL A 139 -6.82 -7.18 4.97
C VAL A 139 -6.56 -5.72 5.34
N PRO A 140 -7.35 -5.15 6.25
CA PRO A 140 -7.09 -3.79 6.72
C PRO A 140 -5.81 -3.78 7.56
N ASN A 141 -5.06 -2.69 7.47
CA ASN A 141 -3.85 -2.46 8.22
C ASN A 141 -3.72 -1.00 8.69
N HIS A 142 -2.61 -0.65 9.31
CA HIS A 142 -2.28 0.71 9.74
C HIS A 142 -3.31 1.31 10.71
N TYR A 143 -3.91 0.49 11.58
CA TYR A 143 -4.95 0.94 12.49
C TYR A 143 -4.53 0.99 13.96
N ASP A 144 -3.36 0.43 14.32
CA ASP A 144 -2.88 0.28 15.69
C ASP A 144 -1.39 0.62 15.89
N LEU A 145 -0.74 1.25 14.90
CA LEU A 145 0.68 1.57 14.98
C LEU A 145 0.98 2.76 15.91
N PHE A 146 0.10 3.76 15.92
CA PHE A 146 0.22 4.97 16.75
C PHE A 146 -1.13 5.32 17.36
N ASP A 147 -1.19 5.56 18.67
CA ASP A 147 -2.43 5.87 19.40
C ASP A 147 -3.18 7.07 18.82
N TYR A 148 -2.45 8.12 18.42
CA TYR A 148 -3.02 9.33 17.84
C TYR A 148 -3.37 9.22 16.35
N ASN A 149 -2.99 8.13 15.69
CA ASN A 149 -3.26 7.87 14.28
C ASN A 149 -3.78 6.44 14.07
N SER A 150 -4.78 6.08 14.86
CA SER A 150 -5.37 4.75 14.93
C SER A 150 -6.82 4.73 14.43
N GLU A 151 -7.34 3.54 14.21
CA GLU A 151 -8.75 3.27 13.88
C GLU A 151 -9.18 1.96 14.54
N ILE A 152 -10.47 1.80 14.78
CA ILE A 152 -11.03 0.55 15.33
C ILE A 152 -11.44 -0.36 14.16
N PRO A 153 -10.84 -1.54 13.98
CA PRO A 153 -11.13 -2.41 12.84
C PRO A 153 -12.60 -2.80 12.69
N SER A 154 -13.38 -2.83 13.80
CA SER A 154 -14.82 -3.11 13.74
C SER A 154 -15.61 -2.02 12.98
N HIS A 155 -15.14 -0.78 12.93
CA HIS A 155 -15.76 0.27 12.11
C HIS A 155 -15.65 -0.10 10.63
N PHE A 156 -14.48 -0.56 10.19
CA PHE A 156 -14.31 -1.05 8.83
C PHE A 156 -15.26 -2.21 8.51
N ILE A 157 -15.38 -3.19 9.40
CA ILE A 157 -16.30 -4.33 9.20
C ILE A 157 -17.76 -3.86 9.07
N ASN A 158 -18.18 -2.89 9.88
CA ASN A 158 -19.54 -2.33 9.79
C ASN A 158 -19.78 -1.64 8.42
N TYR A 159 -18.80 -0.88 7.91
CA TYR A 159 -18.89 -0.26 6.60
C TYR A 159 -18.81 -1.29 5.47
N LEU A 160 -18.00 -2.33 5.63
CA LEU A 160 -17.90 -3.41 4.65
C LEU A 160 -19.26 -4.12 4.50
N GLN A 161 -19.93 -4.45 5.60
CA GLN A 161 -21.28 -5.03 5.58
C GLN A 161 -22.30 -4.13 4.88
N LYS A 162 -22.14 -2.81 4.97
CA LYS A 162 -23.03 -1.84 4.33
C LYS A 162 -22.77 -1.70 2.82
N PHE A 163 -21.52 -1.65 2.38
CA PHE A 163 -21.16 -1.29 1.01
C PHE A 163 -20.75 -2.49 0.14
N ALA A 164 -20.20 -3.54 0.76
CA ALA A 164 -19.75 -4.75 0.09
C ALA A 164 -20.05 -6.00 0.96
N PRO A 165 -21.33 -6.36 1.19
CA PRO A 165 -21.73 -7.37 2.20
C PRO A 165 -21.20 -8.78 1.94
N ASN A 166 -20.84 -9.09 0.70
CA ASN A 166 -20.26 -10.38 0.32
C ASN A 166 -18.73 -10.41 0.35
N GLN A 167 -18.07 -9.28 0.61
CA GLN A 167 -16.64 -9.19 0.66
C GLN A 167 -16.10 -9.88 1.92
N LYS A 168 -15.15 -10.80 1.73
CA LYS A 168 -14.43 -11.42 2.83
C LYS A 168 -13.34 -10.48 3.33
N ALA A 169 -13.25 -10.35 4.66
CA ALA A 169 -12.20 -9.58 5.32
C ALA A 169 -11.49 -10.43 6.38
N LYS A 170 -10.22 -10.18 6.59
CA LYS A 170 -9.40 -10.79 7.63
C LYS A 170 -8.72 -9.69 8.44
N ILE A 171 -9.09 -9.54 9.70
CA ILE A 171 -8.31 -8.77 10.66
C ILE A 171 -7.20 -9.69 11.15
N MET A 172 -5.95 -9.32 10.90
CA MET A 172 -4.79 -10.10 11.27
C MET A 172 -4.27 -9.70 12.64
N GLU A 173 -3.87 -10.70 13.41
CA GLU A 173 -3.07 -10.51 14.63
C GLU A 173 -1.58 -10.42 14.28
N GLN A 174 -0.80 -9.86 15.19
CA GLN A 174 0.66 -9.77 15.00
C GLN A 174 1.26 -11.18 14.86
N SER A 175 2.09 -11.39 13.86
CA SER A 175 2.71 -12.67 13.52
C SER A 175 1.75 -13.78 13.05
N GLU A 176 0.51 -13.46 12.75
CA GLU A 176 -0.41 -14.42 12.14
C GLU A 176 0.03 -14.77 10.71
N VAL A 177 -0.12 -16.03 10.32
CA VAL A 177 0.21 -16.56 9.00
C VAL A 177 -1.06 -16.95 8.26
N ILE A 178 -1.18 -16.53 7.01
CA ILE A 178 -2.23 -16.97 6.11
C ILE A 178 -1.60 -17.88 5.05
N ILE A 179 -2.20 -19.03 4.83
CA ILE A 179 -1.85 -19.95 3.73
C ILE A 179 -2.88 -19.78 2.63
N LEU A 180 -2.42 -19.46 1.43
CA LEU A 180 -3.24 -19.26 0.21
C LEU A 180 -3.26 -20.52 -0.65
#